data_ddaf9dfbdbaad76d50e46182c069faa2
#
_entry.id   ddaf9dfbdbaad76d50e46182c069faa2
#
_cell.length_a   1.000
_cell.length_b   1.000
_cell.length_c   1.000
_cell.angle_alpha   90.00
_cell.angle_beta   90.00
_cell.angle_gamma   90.00
#
_symmetry.space_group_name_H-M   'P 1'
#
loop_
_entity.id
_entity.type
_entity.pdbx_description
1 polymer ?
#
loop_
_entity_poly.entity_id
_entity_poly.type
_entity_poly.pdbx_seq_one_letter_code
_entity_poly.pdbx_strand_id
1 'polypeptide(L)'
;IRIEKKGISVSTNLMLACAARGIRLFLVDWRGVGVVALSGLHQHAVVSIREAQFLAIHSSQGRTIAAEMIIAKIRNQRTVLLYFWKYLNKSAPEKAEKLREAADTIAKIVTKTKAEIENLQTWNEGIWSTILMGYEGAAATLYWQALRTAELVPETFLTREGRGSVEIVNAALNYGYAILQSYIWSALDNAGFELYAGFLHRRRPGKPSLVLDVMEEYRAWVVD
;
A
#
# COMPACT_ATOMS: atom_id res chain seq x y z
N ILE A 1 -9.68 -11.49 12.42
CA ILE A 1 -9.68 -12.94 12.10
C ILE A 1 -10.01 -13.06 10.61
N ARG A 2 -9.25 -13.89 9.90
CA ARG A 2 -9.40 -14.14 8.48
C ARG A 2 -9.79 -15.61 8.27
N ILE A 3 -10.84 -15.85 7.49
CA ILE A 3 -11.38 -17.18 7.19
C ILE A 3 -11.30 -17.42 5.69
N GLU A 4 -10.47 -18.39 5.27
CA GLU A 4 -10.11 -18.62 3.87
C GLU A 4 -10.79 -19.85 3.26
N LYS A 5 -11.29 -20.76 4.11
CA LYS A 5 -11.87 -22.04 3.65
C LYS A 5 -13.39 -21.95 3.54
N LYS A 6 -13.93 -22.54 2.48
CA LYS A 6 -15.38 -22.78 2.34
C LYS A 6 -15.85 -23.87 3.32
N GLY A 7 -17.12 -23.83 3.71
CA GLY A 7 -17.74 -24.83 4.59
C GLY A 7 -17.42 -24.68 6.07
N ILE A 8 -16.80 -23.58 6.50
CA ILE A 8 -16.59 -23.28 7.91
C ILE A 8 -17.85 -22.64 8.48
N SER A 9 -18.34 -23.20 9.59
CA SER A 9 -19.41 -22.60 10.38
C SER A 9 -18.82 -21.69 11.47
N VAL A 10 -19.39 -20.51 11.65
CA VAL A 10 -19.00 -19.55 12.68
C VAL A 10 -20.15 -19.36 13.65
N SER A 11 -19.93 -19.63 14.93
CA SER A 11 -20.97 -19.47 15.95
C SER A 11 -21.28 -18.00 16.21
N THR A 12 -22.53 -17.69 16.55
CA THR A 12 -22.96 -16.35 16.96
C THR A 12 -22.20 -15.87 18.22
N ASN A 13 -21.85 -16.76 19.13
CA ASN A 13 -21.04 -16.41 20.30
C ASN A 13 -19.66 -15.89 19.91
N LEU A 14 -19.00 -16.49 18.91
CA LEU A 14 -17.73 -16.00 18.40
C LEU A 14 -17.90 -14.64 17.70
N MET A 15 -18.95 -14.47 16.90
CA MET A 15 -19.24 -13.19 16.25
C MET A 15 -19.45 -12.07 17.27
N LEU A 16 -20.25 -12.31 18.32
CA LEU A 16 -20.50 -11.35 19.40
C LEU A 16 -19.23 -11.04 20.20
N ALA A 17 -18.43 -12.06 20.52
CA ALA A 17 -17.17 -11.86 21.23
C ALA A 17 -16.14 -11.06 20.43
N CYS A 18 -16.09 -11.27 19.11
CA CYS A 18 -15.26 -10.47 18.20
C CYS A 18 -15.77 -9.03 18.12
N ALA A 19 -17.06 -8.83 17.93
CA ALA A 19 -17.68 -7.51 17.87
C ALA A 19 -17.43 -6.70 19.13
N ALA A 20 -17.61 -7.29 20.31
CA ALA A 20 -17.38 -6.64 21.60
C ALA A 20 -15.92 -6.21 21.81
N ARG A 21 -14.96 -6.83 21.14
CA ARG A 21 -13.51 -6.54 21.22
C ARG A 21 -12.97 -5.75 20.03
N GLY A 22 -13.83 -5.27 19.15
CA GLY A 22 -13.38 -4.58 17.92
C GLY A 22 -12.64 -5.47 16.94
N ILE A 23 -12.75 -6.80 17.06
CA ILE A 23 -12.09 -7.77 16.18
C ILE A 23 -13.00 -8.03 15.00
N ARG A 24 -12.48 -7.77 13.77
CA ARG A 24 -13.22 -8.07 12.54
C ARG A 24 -13.01 -9.50 12.09
N LEU A 25 -14.08 -10.06 11.52
CA LEU A 25 -14.03 -11.32 10.80
C LEU A 25 -14.07 -11.00 9.29
N PHE A 26 -13.03 -11.43 8.57
CA PHE A 26 -12.99 -11.36 7.11
C PHE A 26 -13.20 -12.74 6.52
N LEU A 27 -14.19 -12.86 5.64
CA LEU A 27 -14.31 -14.01 4.76
C LEU A 27 -13.60 -13.66 3.46
N VAL A 28 -12.67 -14.50 3.05
CA VAL A 28 -11.86 -14.26 1.85
C VAL A 28 -12.09 -15.35 0.82
N ASP A 29 -11.95 -14.99 -0.44
CA ASP A 29 -12.01 -15.94 -1.54
C ASP A 29 -10.67 -16.71 -1.70
N TRP A 30 -10.63 -17.63 -2.66
CA TRP A 30 -9.45 -18.44 -2.96
C TRP A 30 -8.23 -17.62 -3.43
N ARG A 31 -8.43 -16.37 -3.84
CA ARG A 31 -7.37 -15.40 -4.21
C ARG A 31 -6.88 -14.59 -3.02
N GLY A 32 -7.40 -14.86 -1.82
CA GLY A 32 -7.09 -14.09 -0.63
C GLY A 32 -7.76 -12.71 -0.58
N VAL A 33 -8.75 -12.44 -1.42
CA VAL A 33 -9.50 -11.18 -1.44
C VAL A 33 -10.63 -11.24 -0.42
N GLY A 34 -10.72 -10.24 0.47
CA GLY A 34 -11.84 -10.10 1.40
C GLY A 34 -13.15 -9.87 0.65
N VAL A 35 -14.12 -10.76 0.88
CA VAL A 35 -15.45 -10.70 0.26
C VAL A 35 -16.50 -10.19 1.25
N VAL A 36 -16.34 -10.54 2.53
CA VAL A 36 -17.22 -10.12 3.62
C VAL A 36 -16.39 -9.63 4.80
N ALA A 37 -16.80 -8.54 5.41
CA ALA A 37 -16.29 -8.07 6.70
C ALA A 37 -17.43 -7.98 7.70
N LEU A 38 -17.30 -8.66 8.83
CA LEU A 38 -18.22 -8.57 9.97
C LEU A 38 -17.57 -7.74 11.08
N SER A 39 -18.26 -6.72 11.56
CA SER A 39 -17.81 -5.82 12.63
C SER A 39 -18.94 -5.48 13.59
N GLY A 40 -18.60 -4.93 14.76
CA GLY A 40 -19.60 -4.39 15.69
C GLY A 40 -20.21 -3.09 15.18
N LEU A 41 -21.49 -2.83 15.52
CA LEU A 41 -22.24 -1.67 15.04
C LEU A 41 -21.74 -0.31 15.55
N HIS A 42 -21.04 -0.30 16.69
CA HIS A 42 -20.66 0.94 17.39
C HIS A 42 -19.26 1.45 17.02
N GLN A 43 -18.55 0.81 16.10
CA GLN A 43 -17.14 1.10 15.80
C GLN A 43 -16.92 2.37 14.96
N HIS A 44 -17.98 3.08 14.52
CA HIS A 44 -17.87 4.16 13.53
C HIS A 44 -18.65 5.41 13.89
N ALA A 45 -18.77 5.71 15.20
CA ALA A 45 -19.63 6.81 15.68
C ALA A 45 -19.06 8.22 15.45
N VAL A 46 -17.81 8.37 14.95
CA VAL A 46 -17.17 9.69 14.83
C VAL A 46 -17.42 10.28 13.44
N VAL A 47 -18.53 11.00 13.27
CA VAL A 47 -18.92 11.65 12.00
C VAL A 47 -17.94 12.76 11.61
N SER A 48 -17.40 13.52 12.57
CA SER A 48 -16.49 14.64 12.34
C SER A 48 -15.19 14.25 11.60
N ILE A 49 -14.70 13.00 11.79
CA ILE A 49 -13.54 12.50 11.04
C ILE A 49 -13.87 12.37 9.55
N ARG A 50 -15.04 11.85 9.20
CA ARG A 50 -15.48 11.73 7.81
C ARG A 50 -15.73 13.08 7.17
N GLU A 51 -16.33 14.01 7.90
CA GLU A 51 -16.50 15.40 7.44
C GLU A 51 -15.16 16.04 7.14
N ALA A 52 -14.20 15.96 8.07
CA ALA A 52 -12.85 16.48 7.87
C ALA A 52 -12.13 15.80 6.70
N GLN A 53 -12.29 14.47 6.54
CA GLN A 53 -11.74 13.73 5.41
C GLN A 53 -12.30 14.24 4.07
N PHE A 54 -13.60 14.40 3.95
CA PHE A 54 -14.22 14.90 2.71
C PHE A 54 -13.80 16.34 2.39
N LEU A 55 -13.70 17.20 3.39
CA LEU A 55 -13.18 18.56 3.21
C LEU A 55 -11.72 18.54 2.75
N ALA A 56 -10.89 17.72 3.37
CA ALA A 56 -9.47 17.60 3.01
C ALA A 56 -9.28 17.09 1.58
N ILE A 57 -10.05 16.09 1.12
CA ILE A 57 -9.94 15.52 -0.24
C ILE A 57 -10.09 16.58 -1.34
N HIS A 58 -10.91 17.61 -1.11
CA HIS A 58 -11.15 18.69 -2.07
C HIS A 58 -10.26 19.91 -1.86
N SER A 59 -9.23 19.81 -1.02
CA SER A 59 -8.33 20.91 -0.67
C SER A 59 -6.88 20.63 -1.06
N SER A 60 -6.03 21.66 -0.93
CA SER A 60 -4.58 21.50 -1.04
C SER A 60 -4.00 20.53 0.01
N GLN A 61 -4.61 20.46 1.19
CA GLN A 61 -4.21 19.52 2.25
C GLN A 61 -4.35 18.07 1.79
N GLY A 62 -5.40 17.71 1.08
CA GLY A 62 -5.57 16.37 0.52
C GLY A 62 -4.50 16.00 -0.50
N ARG A 63 -4.06 16.97 -1.32
CA ARG A 63 -2.93 16.77 -2.25
C ARG A 63 -1.62 16.54 -1.51
N THR A 64 -1.37 17.29 -0.44
CA THR A 64 -0.20 17.12 0.42
C THR A 64 -0.21 15.74 1.07
N ILE A 65 -1.34 15.29 1.61
CA ILE A 65 -1.49 13.94 2.20
C ILE A 65 -1.17 12.86 1.14
N ALA A 66 -1.72 12.97 -0.06
CA ALA A 66 -1.44 12.04 -1.15
C ALA A 66 0.05 12.00 -1.53
N ALA A 67 0.69 13.16 -1.58
CA ALA A 67 2.11 13.28 -1.90
C ALA A 67 3.00 12.67 -0.81
N GLU A 68 2.68 12.88 0.47
CA GLU A 68 3.42 12.28 1.57
C GLU A 68 3.30 10.74 1.58
N MET A 69 2.14 10.19 1.25
CA MET A 69 1.95 8.73 1.08
C MET A 69 2.88 8.17 0.00
N ILE A 70 2.99 8.85 -1.15
CA ILE A 70 3.90 8.44 -2.23
C ILE A 70 5.36 8.57 -1.81
N ILE A 71 5.73 9.65 -1.14
CA ILE A 71 7.09 9.84 -0.61
C ILE A 71 7.43 8.74 0.40
N ALA A 72 6.52 8.38 1.29
CA ALA A 72 6.70 7.31 2.26
C ALA A 72 6.94 5.96 1.55
N LYS A 73 6.13 5.63 0.53
CA LYS A 73 6.36 4.44 -0.31
C LYS A 73 7.76 4.42 -0.92
N ILE A 74 8.14 5.49 -1.61
CA ILE A 74 9.44 5.58 -2.30
C ILE A 74 10.60 5.47 -1.30
N ARG A 75 10.48 6.09 -0.13
CA ARG A 75 11.47 5.98 0.95
C ARG A 75 11.58 4.55 1.48
N ASN A 76 10.46 3.86 1.65
CA ASN A 76 10.45 2.49 2.12
C ASN A 76 11.07 1.54 1.11
N GLN A 77 10.81 1.71 -0.19
CA GLN A 77 11.51 0.99 -1.26
C GLN A 77 13.03 1.20 -1.18
N ARG A 78 13.47 2.45 -1.04
CA ARG A 78 14.88 2.76 -0.84
C ARG A 78 15.47 2.06 0.39
N THR A 79 14.74 2.05 1.49
CA THR A 79 15.19 1.42 2.76
C THR A 79 15.39 -0.08 2.58
N VAL A 80 14.51 -0.76 1.86
CA VAL A 80 14.66 -2.20 1.55
C VAL A 80 15.91 -2.45 0.71
N LEU A 81 16.19 -1.63 -0.31
CA LEU A 81 17.42 -1.77 -1.10
C LEU A 81 18.68 -1.58 -0.24
N LEU A 82 18.70 -0.59 0.67
CA LEU A 82 19.82 -0.36 1.59
C LEU A 82 19.96 -1.48 2.62
N TYR A 83 18.87 -2.10 3.04
CA TYR A 83 18.90 -3.27 3.90
C TYR A 83 19.64 -4.43 3.21
N PHE A 84 19.27 -4.77 2.00
CA PHE A 84 19.93 -5.83 1.24
C PHE A 84 21.36 -5.46 0.82
N TRP A 85 21.62 -4.20 0.48
CA TRP A 85 22.98 -3.69 0.25
C TRP A 85 23.89 -4.00 1.44
N LYS A 86 23.45 -3.70 2.66
CA LYS A 86 24.21 -3.97 3.88
C LYS A 86 24.57 -5.45 4.04
N TYR A 87 23.63 -6.34 3.72
CA TYR A 87 23.86 -7.78 3.79
C TYR A 87 24.82 -8.28 2.72
N LEU A 88 24.66 -7.84 1.48
CA LEU A 88 25.44 -8.33 0.34
C LEU A 88 26.81 -7.68 0.23
N ASN A 89 27.08 -6.56 0.88
CA ASN A 89 28.29 -5.77 0.72
C ASN A 89 29.59 -6.56 1.00
N LYS A 90 29.53 -7.58 1.86
CA LYS A 90 30.68 -8.43 2.16
C LYS A 90 30.79 -9.67 1.28
N SER A 91 29.67 -10.27 0.89
CA SER A 91 29.61 -11.55 0.19
C SER A 91 29.49 -11.42 -1.32
N ALA A 92 28.89 -10.33 -1.81
CA ALA A 92 28.67 -10.06 -3.23
C ALA A 92 28.71 -8.54 -3.52
N PRO A 93 29.91 -7.90 -3.43
CA PRO A 93 30.03 -6.44 -3.50
C PRO A 93 29.50 -5.83 -4.81
N GLU A 94 29.66 -6.52 -5.95
CA GLU A 94 29.12 -6.06 -7.23
C GLU A 94 27.59 -5.96 -7.25
N LYS A 95 26.90 -6.96 -6.63
CA LYS A 95 25.44 -6.93 -6.49
C LYS A 95 25.00 -5.85 -5.50
N ALA A 96 25.76 -5.69 -4.42
CA ALA A 96 25.51 -4.65 -3.43
C ALA A 96 25.63 -3.24 -4.04
N GLU A 97 26.65 -2.98 -4.86
CA GLU A 97 26.81 -1.66 -5.49
C GLU A 97 25.60 -1.29 -6.36
N LYS A 98 25.06 -2.22 -7.15
CA LYS A 98 23.84 -1.99 -7.95
C LYS A 98 22.64 -1.59 -7.09
N LEU A 99 22.48 -2.21 -5.91
CA LEU A 99 21.44 -1.83 -4.95
C LEU A 99 21.66 -0.42 -4.41
N ARG A 100 22.92 -0.05 -4.14
CA ARG A 100 23.29 1.27 -3.65
C ARG A 100 23.04 2.36 -4.66
N GLU A 101 23.45 2.17 -5.91
CA GLU A 101 23.22 3.10 -7.02
C GLU A 101 21.72 3.36 -7.23
N ALA A 102 20.91 2.29 -7.22
CA ALA A 102 19.46 2.40 -7.33
C ALA A 102 18.86 3.17 -6.14
N ALA A 103 19.31 2.88 -4.91
CA ALA A 103 18.85 3.57 -3.70
C ALA A 103 19.21 5.07 -3.73
N ASP A 104 20.37 5.44 -4.25
CA ASP A 104 20.80 6.84 -4.36
C ASP A 104 20.03 7.57 -5.49
N THR A 105 19.69 6.87 -6.56
CA THR A 105 18.82 7.41 -7.62
C THR A 105 17.39 7.63 -7.10
N ILE A 106 16.85 6.68 -6.34
CA ILE A 106 15.54 6.82 -5.69
C ILE A 106 15.54 7.98 -4.69
N ALA A 107 16.65 8.24 -3.98
CA ALA A 107 16.76 9.40 -3.09
C ALA A 107 16.59 10.73 -3.84
N LYS A 108 17.14 10.83 -5.07
CA LYS A 108 16.95 12.02 -5.93
C LYS A 108 15.49 12.18 -6.36
N ILE A 109 14.79 11.07 -6.61
CA ILE A 109 13.34 11.10 -6.91
C ILE A 109 12.58 11.64 -5.71
N VAL A 110 12.87 11.18 -4.48
CA VAL A 110 12.24 11.71 -3.25
C VAL A 110 12.43 13.22 -3.13
N THR A 111 13.65 13.72 -3.38
CA THR A 111 13.95 15.16 -3.31
C THR A 111 13.14 15.94 -4.35
N LYS A 112 13.05 15.44 -5.59
CA LYS A 112 12.23 16.06 -6.64
C LYS A 112 10.75 16.06 -6.28
N THR A 113 10.23 14.92 -5.81
CA THR A 113 8.82 14.81 -5.41
C THR A 113 8.48 15.80 -4.29
N LYS A 114 9.39 15.99 -3.33
CA LYS A 114 9.19 16.98 -2.26
C LYS A 114 9.15 18.42 -2.77
N ALA A 115 10.06 18.79 -3.66
CA ALA A 115 10.07 20.12 -4.27
C ALA A 115 8.76 20.40 -5.05
N GLU A 116 8.18 19.37 -5.67
CA GLU A 116 6.90 19.50 -6.36
C GLU A 116 5.71 19.72 -5.43
N ILE A 117 5.76 19.26 -4.16
CA ILE A 117 4.67 19.48 -3.19
C ILE A 117 4.42 20.99 -3.00
N GLU A 118 5.45 21.82 -3.01
CA GLU A 118 5.33 23.26 -2.88
C GLU A 118 4.53 23.86 -4.04
N ASN A 119 4.57 23.23 -5.21
CA ASN A 119 3.84 23.64 -6.41
C ASN A 119 2.42 23.06 -6.51
N LEU A 120 2.06 22.05 -5.68
CA LEU A 120 0.76 21.37 -5.74
C LEU A 120 -0.44 22.30 -5.57
N GLN A 121 -0.27 23.41 -4.90
CA GLN A 121 -1.34 24.40 -4.68
C GLN A 121 -1.74 25.12 -5.97
N THR A 122 -0.81 25.25 -6.92
CA THR A 122 -1.01 25.96 -8.20
C THR A 122 -1.45 25.03 -9.33
N TRP A 123 -1.42 23.72 -9.14
CA TRP A 123 -1.73 22.76 -10.20
C TRP A 123 -3.24 22.56 -10.38
N ASN A 124 -3.64 22.49 -11.65
CA ASN A 124 -5.01 22.15 -12.03
C ASN A 124 -5.42 20.77 -11.51
N GLU A 125 -6.71 20.62 -11.19
CA GLU A 125 -7.29 19.34 -10.81
C GLU A 125 -7.00 18.27 -11.87
N GLY A 126 -6.35 17.19 -11.46
CA GLY A 126 -6.03 16.04 -12.31
C GLY A 126 -4.57 15.95 -12.81
N ILE A 127 -3.83 17.06 -12.91
CA ILE A 127 -2.42 17.04 -13.35
C ILE A 127 -1.52 16.56 -12.21
N TRP A 128 -1.74 17.03 -10.99
CA TRP A 128 -0.92 16.71 -9.81
C TRP A 128 -0.84 15.20 -9.54
N SER A 129 -1.95 14.50 -9.63
CA SER A 129 -1.97 13.05 -9.40
C SER A 129 -1.18 12.29 -10.46
N THR A 130 -1.23 12.73 -11.72
CA THR A 130 -0.46 12.13 -12.81
C THR A 130 1.04 12.31 -12.60
N ILE A 131 1.47 13.48 -12.14
CA ILE A 131 2.90 13.75 -11.85
C ILE A 131 3.38 12.91 -10.67
N LEU A 132 2.61 12.86 -9.58
CA LEU A 132 2.96 12.01 -8.43
C LEU A 132 3.05 10.53 -8.80
N MET A 133 2.09 10.01 -9.58
CA MET A 133 2.12 8.64 -10.08
C MET A 133 3.30 8.39 -11.04
N GLY A 134 3.76 9.41 -11.75
CA GLY A 134 4.97 9.34 -12.58
C GLY A 134 6.23 9.13 -11.73
N TYR A 135 6.40 9.87 -10.65
CA TYR A 135 7.52 9.68 -9.71
C TYR A 135 7.45 8.32 -9.01
N GLU A 136 6.27 7.92 -8.59
CA GLU A 136 6.03 6.60 -8.00
C GLU A 136 6.43 5.47 -8.95
N GLY A 137 5.96 5.52 -10.19
CA GLY A 137 6.26 4.52 -11.22
C GLY A 137 7.75 4.45 -11.55
N ALA A 138 8.43 5.60 -11.65
CA ALA A 138 9.88 5.66 -11.88
C ALA A 138 10.67 5.00 -10.72
N ALA A 139 10.30 5.30 -9.48
CA ALA A 139 10.93 4.70 -8.30
C ALA A 139 10.65 3.19 -8.22
N ALA A 140 9.42 2.75 -8.49
CA ALA A 140 9.05 1.34 -8.49
C ALA A 140 9.79 0.54 -9.56
N THR A 141 9.98 1.10 -10.74
CA THR A 141 10.78 0.48 -11.81
C THR A 141 12.23 0.25 -11.38
N LEU A 142 12.87 1.28 -10.82
CA LEU A 142 14.24 1.17 -10.31
C LEU A 142 14.35 0.15 -9.18
N TYR A 143 13.39 0.15 -8.27
CA TYR A 143 13.32 -0.77 -7.14
C TYR A 143 13.28 -2.24 -7.59
N TRP A 144 12.33 -2.60 -8.43
CA TRP A 144 12.20 -3.98 -8.92
C TRP A 144 13.37 -4.40 -9.82
N GLN A 145 13.88 -3.49 -10.64
CA GLN A 145 15.07 -3.73 -11.46
C GLN A 145 16.30 -4.02 -10.59
N ALA A 146 16.50 -3.26 -9.50
CA ALA A 146 17.62 -3.47 -8.59
C ALA A 146 17.55 -4.83 -7.89
N LEU A 147 16.36 -5.24 -7.40
CA LEU A 147 16.17 -6.55 -6.78
C LEU A 147 16.47 -7.70 -7.76
N ARG A 148 16.04 -7.58 -9.02
CA ARG A 148 16.36 -8.56 -10.08
C ARG A 148 17.86 -8.62 -10.37
N THR A 149 18.49 -7.47 -10.57
CA THR A 149 19.90 -7.38 -10.94
C THR A 149 20.82 -7.88 -9.81
N ALA A 150 20.39 -7.75 -8.56
CA ALA A 150 21.06 -8.31 -7.41
C ALA A 150 20.71 -9.80 -7.16
N GLU A 151 19.89 -10.41 -8.03
CA GLU A 151 19.41 -11.81 -7.93
C GLU A 151 18.71 -12.09 -6.58
N LEU A 152 18.00 -11.11 -6.03
CA LEU A 152 17.20 -11.25 -4.81
C LEU A 152 15.80 -11.84 -5.08
N VAL A 153 15.43 -11.94 -6.34
CA VAL A 153 14.21 -12.58 -6.82
C VAL A 153 14.58 -13.61 -7.92
N PRO A 154 13.80 -14.66 -8.11
CA PRO A 154 14.03 -15.66 -9.16
C PRO A 154 14.06 -15.04 -10.56
N GLU A 155 14.78 -15.66 -11.49
CA GLU A 155 14.85 -15.24 -12.90
C GLU A 155 13.48 -15.21 -13.60
N THR A 156 12.54 -16.02 -13.13
CA THR A 156 11.16 -16.06 -13.63
C THR A 156 10.38 -14.76 -13.34
N PHE A 157 10.80 -14.00 -12.32
CA PHE A 157 10.21 -12.71 -12.00
C PHE A 157 10.73 -11.64 -12.96
N LEU A 158 10.01 -11.38 -14.02
CA LEU A 158 10.40 -10.38 -15.02
C LEU A 158 9.95 -8.96 -14.64
N THR A 159 8.75 -8.84 -14.12
CA THR A 159 8.15 -7.57 -13.71
C THR A 159 7.08 -7.78 -12.66
N ARG A 160 6.71 -6.69 -11.97
CA ARG A 160 5.61 -6.72 -11.02
C ARG A 160 4.27 -6.76 -11.77
N GLU A 161 3.53 -7.84 -11.58
CA GLU A 161 2.21 -8.06 -12.15
C GLU A 161 1.12 -8.02 -11.07
N GLY A 162 -0.05 -7.48 -11.46
CA GLY A 162 -1.20 -7.40 -10.60
C GLY A 162 -1.90 -8.73 -10.36
N ARG A 163 -3.13 -8.64 -9.91
CA ARG A 163 -3.99 -9.80 -9.60
C ARG A 163 -4.13 -10.73 -10.80
N GLY A 164 -4.06 -12.03 -10.53
CA GLY A 164 -4.21 -13.07 -11.54
C GLY A 164 -2.91 -13.57 -12.14
N SER A 165 -1.76 -13.00 -11.77
CA SER A 165 -0.47 -13.55 -12.16
C SER A 165 -0.28 -14.96 -11.60
N VAL A 166 0.22 -15.84 -12.44
CA VAL A 166 0.57 -17.23 -12.10
C VAL A 166 2.05 -17.37 -11.76
N GLU A 167 2.86 -16.33 -11.99
CA GLU A 167 4.26 -16.29 -11.60
C GLU A 167 4.36 -16.26 -10.08
N ILE A 168 5.22 -17.13 -9.51
CA ILE A 168 5.22 -17.46 -8.08
C ILE A 168 5.47 -16.27 -7.16
N VAL A 169 6.40 -15.39 -7.51
CA VAL A 169 6.73 -14.20 -6.71
C VAL A 169 5.55 -13.21 -6.76
N ASN A 170 5.01 -12.97 -7.94
CA ASN A 170 3.84 -12.10 -8.10
C ASN A 170 2.61 -12.65 -7.38
N ALA A 171 2.40 -13.96 -7.41
CA ALA A 171 1.32 -14.62 -6.67
C ALA A 171 1.51 -14.45 -5.15
N ALA A 172 2.73 -14.66 -4.63
CA ALA A 172 3.07 -14.44 -3.22
C ALA A 172 2.90 -12.99 -2.79
N LEU A 173 3.38 -12.03 -3.59
CA LEU A 173 3.18 -10.59 -3.35
C LEU A 173 1.69 -10.21 -3.35
N ASN A 174 0.92 -10.72 -4.31
CA ASN A 174 -0.52 -10.47 -4.38
C ASN A 174 -1.25 -11.00 -3.14
N TYR A 175 -0.84 -12.18 -2.64
CA TYR A 175 -1.37 -12.76 -1.40
C TYR A 175 -0.98 -11.92 -0.18
N GLY A 176 0.28 -11.55 -0.03
CA GLY A 176 0.77 -10.67 1.04
C GLY A 176 0.04 -9.31 1.05
N TYR A 177 -0.15 -8.71 -0.12
CA TYR A 177 -0.92 -7.46 -0.23
C TYR A 177 -2.39 -7.61 0.15
N ALA A 178 -3.01 -8.75 -0.12
CA ALA A 178 -4.39 -9.00 0.31
C ALA A 178 -4.49 -9.13 1.84
N ILE A 179 -3.48 -9.70 2.50
CA ILE A 179 -3.38 -9.72 3.96
C ILE A 179 -3.21 -8.30 4.49
N LEU A 180 -2.23 -7.54 3.98
CA LEU A 180 -1.97 -6.15 4.37
C LEU A 180 -3.22 -5.28 4.20
N GLN A 181 -3.93 -5.43 3.09
CA GLN A 181 -5.19 -4.74 2.83
C GLN A 181 -6.22 -4.97 3.95
N SER A 182 -6.34 -6.19 4.45
CA SER A 182 -7.28 -6.52 5.53
C SER A 182 -6.92 -5.82 6.84
N TYR A 183 -5.64 -5.70 7.16
CA TYR A 183 -5.18 -4.98 8.36
C TYR A 183 -5.44 -3.48 8.25
N ILE A 184 -5.09 -2.88 7.12
CA ILE A 184 -5.29 -1.44 6.89
C ILE A 184 -6.79 -1.11 6.85
N TRP A 185 -7.60 -1.95 6.20
CA TRP A 185 -9.05 -1.83 6.25
C TRP A 185 -9.55 -1.72 7.69
N SER A 186 -9.15 -2.69 8.54
CA SER A 186 -9.58 -2.70 9.95
C SER A 186 -9.13 -1.47 10.70
N ALA A 187 -7.89 -1.03 10.51
CA ALA A 187 -7.34 0.13 11.19
C ALA A 187 -8.09 1.43 10.82
N LEU A 188 -8.28 1.68 9.53
CA LEU A 188 -8.97 2.88 9.03
C LEU A 188 -10.45 2.91 9.42
N ASP A 189 -11.10 1.77 9.34
CA ASP A 189 -12.51 1.65 9.72
C ASP A 189 -12.67 1.86 11.24
N ASN A 190 -11.81 1.27 12.08
CA ASN A 190 -11.82 1.51 13.53
C ASN A 190 -11.51 2.98 13.89
N ALA A 191 -10.72 3.67 13.07
CA ALA A 191 -10.45 5.09 13.22
C ALA A 191 -11.61 5.99 12.72
N GLY A 192 -12.64 5.43 12.09
CA GLY A 192 -13.85 6.15 11.65
C GLY A 192 -13.75 6.78 10.26
N PHE A 193 -12.77 6.42 9.44
CA PHE A 193 -12.62 6.93 8.08
C PHE A 193 -13.62 6.31 7.09
N GLU A 194 -13.93 7.05 6.03
CA GLU A 194 -14.63 6.55 4.86
C GLU A 194 -13.63 5.84 3.92
N LEU A 195 -13.72 4.52 3.85
CA LEU A 195 -12.72 3.67 3.20
C LEU A 195 -12.68 3.82 1.67
N TYR A 196 -13.78 4.24 1.07
CA TYR A 196 -13.91 4.41 -0.38
C TYR A 196 -13.53 5.81 -0.86
N ALA A 197 -13.26 6.74 0.06
CA ALA A 197 -12.87 8.12 -0.22
C ALA A 197 -11.37 8.33 0.01
N GLY A 198 -10.54 7.99 -0.99
CA GLY A 198 -9.08 8.17 -0.97
C GLY A 198 -8.65 9.57 -1.40
N PHE A 199 -7.37 9.87 -1.17
CA PHE A 199 -6.70 11.11 -1.54
C PHE A 199 -5.98 11.00 -2.89
N LEU A 200 -5.41 9.84 -3.21
CA LEU A 200 -4.58 9.59 -4.39
C LEU A 200 -5.34 8.84 -5.49
N HIS A 201 -5.90 7.70 -5.17
CA HIS A 201 -6.58 6.86 -6.13
C HIS A 201 -7.95 7.43 -6.50
N ARG A 202 -8.24 7.44 -7.81
CA ARG A 202 -9.59 7.83 -8.31
C ARG A 202 -10.67 6.97 -7.68
N ARG A 203 -11.74 7.61 -7.25
CA ARG A 203 -12.94 6.94 -6.73
C ARG A 203 -13.59 6.13 -7.84
N ARG A 204 -13.88 4.89 -7.54
CA ARG A 204 -14.65 3.98 -8.40
C ARG A 204 -15.58 3.15 -7.52
N PRO A 205 -16.80 2.86 -7.95
CA PRO A 205 -17.70 1.97 -7.20
C PRO A 205 -17.00 0.65 -6.83
N GLY A 206 -17.13 0.25 -5.57
CA GLY A 206 -16.51 -0.99 -5.05
C GLY A 206 -14.98 -0.97 -4.82
N LYS A 207 -14.28 0.16 -5.11
CA LYS A 207 -12.84 0.28 -4.88
C LYS A 207 -12.57 1.03 -3.58
N PRO A 208 -12.00 0.39 -2.53
CA PRO A 208 -11.68 1.04 -1.26
C PRO A 208 -10.43 1.93 -1.41
N SER A 209 -10.61 3.11 -2.00
CA SER A 209 -9.52 3.98 -2.45
C SER A 209 -8.60 4.40 -1.30
N LEU A 210 -9.14 4.76 -0.12
CA LEU A 210 -8.32 5.15 1.04
C LEU A 210 -7.46 3.99 1.55
N VAL A 211 -8.04 2.78 1.58
CA VAL A 211 -7.29 1.58 2.00
C VAL A 211 -6.11 1.34 1.06
N LEU A 212 -6.31 1.52 -0.24
CA LEU A 212 -5.24 1.37 -1.24
C LEU A 212 -4.19 2.47 -1.11
N ASP A 213 -4.60 3.72 -0.85
CA ASP A 213 -3.69 4.85 -0.66
C ASP A 213 -2.75 4.60 0.53
N VAL A 214 -3.30 4.27 1.69
CA VAL A 214 -2.51 4.00 2.90
C VAL A 214 -1.66 2.74 2.74
N MET A 215 -2.16 1.74 2.02
CA MET A 215 -1.41 0.51 1.77
C MET A 215 -0.09 0.77 1.01
N GLU A 216 -0.01 1.80 0.16
CA GLU A 216 1.20 2.12 -0.58
C GLU A 216 2.41 2.36 0.33
N GLU A 217 2.21 2.98 1.49
CA GLU A 217 3.29 3.24 2.46
C GLU A 217 3.91 1.95 3.02
N TYR A 218 3.11 0.91 3.19
CA TYR A 218 3.51 -0.31 3.88
C TYR A 218 3.97 -1.44 2.96
N ARG A 219 3.68 -1.37 1.66
CA ARG A 219 3.97 -2.47 0.71
C ARG A 219 5.41 -2.94 0.77
N ALA A 220 6.35 -2.05 0.56
CA ALA A 220 7.76 -2.40 0.48
C ALA A 220 8.33 -2.93 1.80
N TRP A 221 7.86 -2.40 2.93
CA TRP A 221 8.39 -2.77 4.23
C TRP A 221 7.77 -4.03 4.82
N VAL A 222 6.49 -4.30 4.51
CA VAL A 222 5.73 -5.39 5.16
C VAL A 222 5.65 -6.63 4.27
N VAL A 223 5.65 -6.45 2.94
CA VAL A 223 5.37 -7.54 2.00
C VAL A 223 6.54 -7.84 1.06
N ASP A 224 7.12 -6.80 0.43
CA ASP A 224 8.21 -6.98 -0.53
C ASP A 224 9.49 -7.42 0.17
#